data_88b619a0d204c8469ae16738539b5fc2
#
_entry.id   88b619a0d204c8469ae16738539b5fc2
#
_cell.length_a   1.000
_cell.length_b   1.000
_cell.length_c   1.000
_cell.angle_alpha   90.00
_cell.angle_beta   90.00
_cell.angle_gamma   90.00
#
_symmetry.space_group_name_H-M   'P 1'
#
loop_
_entity.id
_entity.type
_entity.pdbx_description
1 polymer ?
#
loop_
_entity_poly.entity_id
_entity_poly.type
_entity_poly.pdbx_seq_one_letter_code
_entity_poly.pdbx_strand_id
1 'polypeptide(L)'
;LMPETVARRYREGEENISTQHRDVSVIYAQLLGFEAFSRSLPSEESVSMLNSLVEAFDEAAERHGVEHVRSMQDTGLLATCGLVVPRIDHASRTIAFAKELAQIVGRFNDQHDAGLAIRVGIDSGPVTSGLVGERSTIYALWGEAVDLAHRVHAATKSAGIFVSDRVHDAVVGIYPFTAAGTVSDAAGTERVWRLDVANRQPA
;
A
#
# COMPACT_ATOMS: atom_id res chain seq x y z
N LEU A 1 5.85 10.55 -7.16
CA LEU A 1 6.94 10.36 -8.12
C LEU A 1 6.36 9.89 -9.46
N MET A 2 6.83 10.47 -10.55
CA MET A 2 6.41 10.14 -11.92
C MET A 2 7.41 9.12 -12.50
N PRO A 3 6.96 8.00 -13.11
CA PRO A 3 7.86 7.08 -13.78
C PRO A 3 8.65 7.76 -14.90
N GLU A 4 9.92 7.39 -15.10
CA GLU A 4 10.81 8.03 -16.08
C GLU A 4 10.27 7.93 -17.52
N THR A 5 9.60 6.84 -17.86
CA THR A 5 8.94 6.67 -19.15
C THR A 5 7.86 7.71 -19.40
N VAL A 6 7.08 8.06 -18.38
CA VAL A 6 6.04 9.08 -18.44
C VAL A 6 6.67 10.47 -18.46
N ALA A 7 7.70 10.72 -17.64
CA ALA A 7 8.44 11.98 -17.60
C ALA A 7 9.09 12.30 -18.96
N ARG A 8 9.60 11.28 -19.66
CA ARG A 8 10.16 11.44 -21.00
C ARG A 8 9.09 11.87 -22.01
N ARG A 9 7.96 11.17 -22.09
CA ARG A 9 6.83 11.50 -22.98
C ARG A 9 6.33 12.93 -22.74
N TYR A 10 6.22 13.32 -21.47
CA TYR A 10 5.84 14.69 -21.09
C TYR A 10 6.85 15.74 -21.58
N ARG A 11 8.15 15.47 -21.42
CA ARG A 11 9.22 16.37 -21.93
C ARG A 11 9.25 16.45 -23.46
N GLU A 12 8.82 15.41 -24.16
CA GLU A 12 8.68 15.37 -25.62
C GLU A 12 7.41 16.08 -26.11
N GLY A 13 6.62 16.69 -25.20
CA GLY A 13 5.45 17.50 -25.53
C GLY A 13 4.16 16.70 -25.75
N GLU A 14 4.11 15.43 -25.29
CA GLU A 14 2.89 14.65 -25.39
C GLU A 14 1.85 15.17 -24.38
N GLU A 15 0.70 15.60 -24.90
CA GLU A 15 -0.46 15.98 -24.12
C GLU A 15 -1.35 14.75 -23.86
N ASN A 16 -2.08 14.73 -22.73
CA ASN A 16 -3.01 13.65 -22.38
C ASN A 16 -2.36 12.26 -22.23
N ILE A 17 -1.25 12.20 -21.52
CA ILE A 17 -0.57 10.93 -21.24
C ILE A 17 -1.44 10.11 -20.27
N SER A 18 -1.97 9.00 -20.78
CA SER A 18 -2.67 8.01 -19.97
C SER A 18 -2.33 6.59 -20.45
N THR A 19 -2.36 5.62 -19.53
CA THR A 19 -2.08 4.23 -19.85
C THR A 19 -2.99 3.33 -19.00
N GLN A 20 -3.59 2.32 -19.62
CA GLN A 20 -4.34 1.28 -18.93
C GLN A 20 -3.44 0.07 -18.66
N HIS A 21 -3.48 -0.41 -17.43
CA HIS A 21 -2.78 -1.59 -16.95
C HIS A 21 -3.82 -2.61 -16.50
N ARG A 22 -3.70 -3.88 -16.89
CA ARG A 22 -4.71 -4.90 -16.62
C ARG A 22 -4.51 -5.60 -15.28
N ASP A 23 -3.25 -5.88 -14.95
CA ASP A 23 -2.88 -6.74 -13.84
C ASP A 23 -1.88 -6.00 -12.94
N VAL A 24 -2.43 -5.19 -12.04
CA VAL A 24 -1.66 -4.41 -11.05
C VAL A 24 -2.19 -4.69 -9.67
N SER A 25 -1.31 -4.94 -8.71
CA SER A 25 -1.69 -4.92 -7.31
C SER A 25 -1.52 -3.53 -6.73
N VAL A 26 -2.53 -3.08 -5.99
CA VAL A 26 -2.57 -1.78 -5.33
C VAL A 26 -2.62 -2.01 -3.82
N ILE A 27 -1.79 -1.25 -3.10
CA ILE A 27 -1.70 -1.28 -1.65
C ILE A 27 -2.04 0.09 -1.10
N TYR A 28 -3.01 0.13 -0.18
CA TYR A 28 -3.18 1.22 0.77
C TYR A 28 -2.68 0.77 2.12
N ALA A 29 -1.73 1.49 2.70
CA ALA A 29 -1.25 1.21 4.05
C ALA A 29 -1.29 2.48 4.91
N GLN A 30 -1.58 2.33 6.19
CA GLN A 30 -1.64 3.43 7.16
C GLN A 30 -0.94 3.02 8.45
N LEU A 31 -0.02 3.86 8.90
CA LEU A 31 0.60 3.74 10.21
C LEU A 31 -0.35 4.29 11.27
N LEU A 32 -0.73 3.47 12.22
CA LEU A 32 -1.64 3.81 13.30
C LEU A 32 -0.87 4.15 14.58
N GLY A 33 -1.36 5.13 15.33
CA GLY A 33 -0.81 5.49 16.64
C GLY A 33 0.34 6.49 16.63
N PHE A 34 0.91 6.84 15.46
CA PHE A 34 2.07 7.73 15.38
C PHE A 34 1.77 9.14 15.92
N GLU A 35 0.59 9.70 15.65
CA GLU A 35 0.21 11.00 16.19
C GLU A 35 0.19 11.02 17.73
N ALA A 36 -0.34 9.98 18.35
CA ALA A 36 -0.36 9.87 19.81
C ALA A 36 1.06 9.71 20.38
N PHE A 37 1.88 8.88 19.75
CA PHE A 37 3.28 8.66 20.13
C PHE A 37 4.09 9.96 20.01
N SER A 38 3.96 10.68 18.91
CA SER A 38 4.73 11.89 18.62
C SER A 38 4.40 13.09 19.53
N ARG A 39 3.21 13.12 20.15
CA ARG A 39 2.81 14.22 21.06
C ARG A 39 3.72 14.39 22.27
N SER A 40 4.39 13.34 22.71
CA SER A 40 5.32 13.37 23.85
C SER A 40 6.76 13.69 23.45
N LEU A 41 7.02 13.81 22.16
CA LEU A 41 8.38 14.01 21.62
C LEU A 41 8.59 15.44 21.12
N PRO A 42 9.83 15.95 21.13
CA PRO A 42 10.19 17.13 20.39
C PRO A 42 9.88 16.96 18.89
N SER A 43 9.45 18.04 18.23
CA SER A 43 9.07 17.99 16.81
C SER A 43 10.18 17.47 15.90
N GLU A 44 11.43 17.84 16.16
CA GLU A 44 12.58 17.38 15.40
C GLU A 44 12.82 15.87 15.52
N GLU A 45 12.67 15.34 16.73
CA GLU A 45 12.79 13.90 17.01
C GLU A 45 11.67 13.11 16.34
N SER A 46 10.42 13.61 16.42
CA SER A 46 9.26 13.00 15.75
C SER A 46 9.46 12.90 14.24
N VAL A 47 9.96 13.97 13.61
CA VAL A 47 10.27 14.01 12.17
C VAL A 47 11.39 13.03 11.82
N SER A 48 12.45 12.99 12.61
CA SER A 48 13.56 12.05 12.41
C SER A 48 13.11 10.60 12.48
N MET A 49 12.27 10.26 13.47
CA MET A 49 11.72 8.90 13.62
C MET A 49 10.78 8.52 12.48
N LEU A 50 9.93 9.44 12.04
CA LEU A 50 9.05 9.19 10.89
C LEU A 50 9.85 8.99 9.60
N ASN A 51 10.89 9.79 9.38
CA ASN A 51 11.78 9.64 8.23
C ASN A 51 12.47 8.26 8.22
N SER A 52 12.95 7.79 9.38
CA SER A 52 13.55 6.45 9.47
C SER A 52 12.57 5.33 9.14
N LEU A 53 11.29 5.46 9.53
CA LEU A 53 10.25 4.51 9.15
C LEU A 53 9.97 4.56 7.65
N VAL A 54 9.84 5.75 7.07
CA VAL A 54 9.59 5.93 5.63
C VAL A 54 10.74 5.37 4.81
N GLU A 55 11.99 5.63 5.19
CA GLU A 55 13.18 5.08 4.54
C GLU A 55 13.18 3.54 4.57
N ALA A 56 12.87 2.95 5.73
CA ALA A 56 12.76 1.49 5.84
C ALA A 56 11.61 0.91 4.98
N PHE A 57 10.51 1.64 4.81
CA PHE A 57 9.42 1.25 3.91
C PHE A 57 9.82 1.34 2.44
N ASP A 58 10.55 2.38 2.04
CA ASP A 58 11.07 2.55 0.68
C ASP A 58 12.05 1.43 0.32
N GLU A 59 12.98 1.10 1.22
CA GLU A 59 13.88 -0.04 1.04
C GLU A 59 13.15 -1.37 0.92
N ALA A 60 12.09 -1.58 1.72
CA ALA A 60 11.25 -2.78 1.62
C ALA A 60 10.52 -2.82 0.27
N ALA A 61 10.01 -1.69 -0.23
CA ALA A 61 9.39 -1.59 -1.53
C ALA A 61 10.35 -2.00 -2.66
N GLU A 62 11.59 -1.51 -2.63
CA GLU A 62 12.62 -1.89 -3.60
C GLU A 62 12.89 -3.40 -3.57
N ARG A 63 13.07 -3.99 -2.38
CA ARG A 63 13.32 -5.44 -2.23
C ARG A 63 12.21 -6.30 -2.81
N HIS A 64 10.96 -5.87 -2.68
CA HIS A 64 9.80 -6.61 -3.20
C HIS A 64 9.41 -6.22 -4.62
N GLY A 65 10.07 -5.23 -5.22
CA GLY A 65 9.72 -4.72 -6.55
C GLY A 65 8.36 -4.04 -6.56
N VAL A 66 7.99 -3.43 -5.42
CA VAL A 66 6.83 -2.55 -5.28
C VAL A 66 7.22 -1.17 -5.79
N GLU A 67 6.33 -0.58 -6.55
CA GLU A 67 6.59 0.63 -7.33
C GLU A 67 5.63 1.74 -6.93
N HIS A 68 5.92 2.95 -7.39
CA HIS A 68 5.05 4.09 -7.22
C HIS A 68 4.58 4.29 -5.78
N VAL A 69 5.54 4.22 -4.85
CA VAL A 69 5.26 4.51 -3.43
C VAL A 69 5.00 6.01 -3.28
N ARG A 70 3.82 6.35 -2.82
CA ARG A 70 3.39 7.74 -2.59
C ARG A 70 2.91 7.89 -1.16
N SER A 71 3.52 8.79 -0.42
CA SER A 71 3.02 9.21 0.88
C SER A 71 1.70 9.96 0.73
N MET A 72 0.74 9.62 1.58
CA MET A 72 -0.57 10.27 1.68
C MET A 72 -0.66 11.03 3.00
N GLN A 73 -1.71 11.82 3.16
CA GLN A 73 -2.02 12.44 4.45
C GLN A 73 -2.20 11.37 5.54
N ASP A 74 -2.05 11.75 6.80
CA ASP A 74 -2.27 10.89 7.97
C ASP A 74 -1.36 9.63 8.04
N THR A 75 -0.08 9.79 7.69
CA THR A 75 0.90 8.69 7.74
C THR A 75 0.52 7.46 6.90
N GLY A 76 -0.23 7.71 5.82
CA GLY A 76 -0.62 6.70 4.84
C GLY A 76 0.37 6.60 3.68
N LEU A 77 0.37 5.46 3.01
CA LEU A 77 1.05 5.26 1.73
C LEU A 77 0.14 4.55 0.73
N LEU A 78 0.29 4.92 -0.54
CA LEU A 78 -0.24 4.20 -1.69
C LEU A 78 0.94 3.65 -2.48
N ALA A 79 0.91 2.36 -2.79
CA ALA A 79 1.93 1.73 -3.60
C ALA A 79 1.33 0.72 -4.58
N THR A 80 2.08 0.36 -5.62
CA THR A 80 1.65 -0.58 -6.64
C THR A 80 2.74 -1.63 -6.93
N CYS A 81 2.34 -2.75 -7.51
CA CYS A 81 3.25 -3.73 -8.09
C CYS A 81 2.70 -4.20 -9.43
N GLY A 82 3.54 -4.18 -10.46
CA GLY A 82 3.15 -4.52 -11.83
C GLY A 82 2.69 -3.34 -12.69
N LEU A 83 2.79 -2.10 -12.17
CA LEU A 83 2.40 -0.89 -12.89
C LEU A 83 3.45 -0.46 -13.92
N VAL A 84 4.70 -0.35 -13.49
CA VAL A 84 5.82 0.08 -14.34
C VAL A 84 6.48 -1.12 -15.00
N VAL A 85 6.73 -2.17 -14.23
CA VAL A 85 7.27 -3.44 -14.72
C VAL A 85 6.22 -4.52 -14.53
N PRO A 86 5.58 -5.03 -15.59
CA PRO A 86 4.60 -6.12 -15.50
C PRO A 86 5.20 -7.35 -14.80
N ARG A 87 4.47 -7.88 -13.81
CA ARG A 87 4.91 -9.02 -12.99
C ARG A 87 3.77 -9.99 -12.78
N ILE A 88 3.99 -11.26 -13.08
CA ILE A 88 2.99 -12.33 -12.86
C ILE A 88 2.75 -12.55 -11.36
N ASP A 89 3.78 -12.37 -10.54
CA ASP A 89 3.76 -12.59 -9.09
C ASP A 89 3.44 -11.31 -8.29
N HIS A 90 2.83 -10.28 -8.90
CA HIS A 90 2.54 -8.99 -8.28
C HIS A 90 1.73 -9.13 -6.97
N ALA A 91 0.70 -9.99 -6.92
CA ALA A 91 -0.11 -10.20 -5.73
C ALA A 91 0.71 -10.79 -4.56
N SER A 92 1.53 -11.81 -4.83
CA SER A 92 2.40 -12.42 -3.82
C SER A 92 3.46 -11.44 -3.30
N ARG A 93 4.04 -10.63 -4.17
CA ARG A 93 5.01 -9.59 -3.80
C ARG A 93 4.40 -8.52 -2.90
N THR A 94 3.17 -8.10 -3.19
CA THR A 94 2.48 -7.11 -2.35
C THR A 94 2.16 -7.65 -0.96
N ILE A 95 1.79 -8.93 -0.84
CA ILE A 95 1.62 -9.59 0.46
C ILE A 95 2.94 -9.65 1.24
N ALA A 96 4.03 -10.05 0.56
CA ALA A 96 5.36 -10.08 1.18
C ALA A 96 5.81 -8.70 1.66
N PHE A 97 5.59 -7.67 0.85
CA PHE A 97 5.84 -6.28 1.22
C PHE A 97 5.02 -5.85 2.43
N ALA A 98 3.71 -6.09 2.43
CA ALA A 98 2.83 -5.74 3.54
C ALA A 98 3.25 -6.43 4.86
N LYS A 99 3.70 -7.69 4.80
CA LYS A 99 4.27 -8.40 5.95
C LYS A 99 5.55 -7.74 6.45
N GLU A 100 6.42 -7.31 5.54
CA GLU A 100 7.65 -6.62 5.93
C GLU A 100 7.38 -5.25 6.55
N LEU A 101 6.40 -4.49 6.06
CA LEU A 101 5.93 -3.26 6.71
C LEU A 101 5.53 -3.52 8.18
N ALA A 102 4.74 -4.58 8.42
CA ALA A 102 4.33 -4.95 9.78
C ALA A 102 5.54 -5.33 10.67
N GLN A 103 6.55 -6.00 10.11
CA GLN A 103 7.78 -6.34 10.83
C GLN A 103 8.64 -5.10 11.14
N ILE A 104 8.72 -4.14 10.21
CA ILE A 104 9.42 -2.87 10.43
C ILE A 104 8.76 -2.11 11.60
N VAL A 105 7.43 -2.01 11.59
CA VAL A 105 6.68 -1.37 12.68
C VAL A 105 6.88 -2.10 14.01
N GLY A 106 6.89 -3.44 13.99
CA GLY A 106 7.18 -4.25 15.18
C GLY A 106 8.58 -3.96 15.76
N ARG A 107 9.61 -3.96 14.93
CA ARG A 107 10.98 -3.61 15.37
C ARG A 107 11.08 -2.19 15.91
N PHE A 108 10.39 -1.24 15.27
CA PHE A 108 10.34 0.13 15.76
C PHE A 108 9.70 0.21 17.17
N ASN A 109 8.60 -0.52 17.39
CA ASN A 109 7.96 -0.59 18.69
C ASN A 109 8.90 -1.15 19.77
N ASP A 110 9.62 -2.23 19.46
CA ASP A 110 10.59 -2.85 20.36
C ASP A 110 11.74 -1.89 20.74
N GLN A 111 12.12 -1.01 19.83
CA GLN A 111 13.21 -0.05 20.03
C GLN A 111 12.77 1.22 20.79
N HIS A 112 11.52 1.65 20.61
CA HIS A 112 11.05 2.95 21.06
C HIS A 112 9.87 2.89 22.04
N ASP A 113 9.38 1.68 22.38
CA ASP A 113 8.16 1.48 23.19
C ASP A 113 6.95 2.28 22.66
N ALA A 114 6.80 2.27 21.31
CA ALA A 114 5.93 3.23 20.62
C ALA A 114 4.46 2.80 20.52
N GLY A 115 4.17 1.50 20.52
CA GLY A 115 2.80 0.95 20.40
C GLY A 115 2.15 1.23 19.03
N LEU A 116 2.94 1.39 17.96
CA LEU A 116 2.45 1.62 16.62
C LEU A 116 1.87 0.34 16.02
N ALA A 117 0.97 0.50 15.07
CA ALA A 117 0.43 -0.61 14.29
C ALA A 117 0.30 -0.21 12.82
N ILE A 118 0.12 -1.19 11.93
CA ILE A 118 -0.14 -0.93 10.52
C ILE A 118 -1.45 -1.57 10.09
N ARG A 119 -2.18 -0.85 9.25
CA ARG A 119 -3.38 -1.34 8.57
C ARG A 119 -3.16 -1.26 7.07
N VAL A 120 -3.39 -2.38 6.39
CA VAL A 120 -3.15 -2.52 4.96
C VAL A 120 -4.39 -3.04 4.26
N GLY A 121 -4.76 -2.45 3.13
CA GLY A 121 -5.76 -2.96 2.20
C GLY A 121 -5.12 -3.20 0.84
N ILE A 122 -5.37 -4.36 0.24
CA ILE A 122 -4.80 -4.77 -1.05
C ILE A 122 -5.89 -5.24 -1.97
N ASP A 123 -5.85 -4.77 -3.21
CA ASP A 123 -6.58 -5.35 -4.32
C ASP A 123 -5.69 -5.50 -5.55
N SER A 124 -6.13 -6.30 -6.51
CA SER A 124 -5.45 -6.53 -7.78
C SER A 124 -6.45 -6.45 -8.94
N GLY A 125 -6.07 -5.78 -10.02
CA GLY A 125 -6.93 -5.66 -11.19
C GLY A 125 -6.55 -4.47 -12.07
N PRO A 126 -7.51 -3.97 -12.87
CA PRO A 126 -7.26 -2.87 -13.78
C PRO A 126 -6.98 -1.56 -13.04
N VAL A 127 -5.93 -0.87 -13.52
CA VAL A 127 -5.53 0.46 -13.08
C VAL A 127 -5.29 1.33 -14.30
N THR A 128 -5.74 2.56 -14.26
CA THR A 128 -5.35 3.60 -15.22
C THR A 128 -4.39 4.55 -14.54
N SER A 129 -3.30 4.86 -15.22
CA SER A 129 -2.34 5.88 -14.81
C SER A 129 -2.32 7.03 -15.79
N GLY A 130 -2.06 8.24 -15.34
CA GLY A 130 -1.96 9.37 -16.25
C GLY A 130 -1.55 10.67 -15.60
N LEU A 131 -1.26 11.66 -16.45
CA LEU A 131 -0.96 13.01 -16.02
C LEU A 131 -2.24 13.83 -15.94
N VAL A 132 -2.46 14.48 -14.82
CA VAL A 132 -3.65 15.29 -14.54
C VAL A 132 -3.23 16.67 -14.04
N GLY A 133 -3.87 17.72 -14.58
CA GLY A 133 -3.68 19.11 -14.18
C GLY A 133 -2.86 19.92 -15.19
N GLU A 134 -3.34 21.13 -15.48
CA GLU A 134 -2.69 22.06 -16.43
C GLU A 134 -1.59 22.90 -15.78
N ARG A 135 -1.81 23.37 -14.54
CA ARG A 135 -0.88 24.25 -13.81
C ARG A 135 0.05 23.51 -12.86
N SER A 136 -0.41 22.40 -12.33
CA SER A 136 0.36 21.54 -11.45
C SER A 136 0.09 20.11 -11.87
N THR A 137 0.93 19.60 -12.74
CA THR A 137 0.82 18.26 -13.31
C THR A 137 1.19 17.22 -12.28
N ILE A 138 0.25 16.34 -11.97
CA ILE A 138 0.46 15.20 -11.09
C ILE A 138 0.29 13.88 -11.85
N TYR A 139 1.10 12.90 -11.51
CA TYR A 139 0.90 11.52 -11.95
C TYR A 139 -0.12 10.86 -11.03
N ALA A 140 -1.29 10.56 -11.57
CA ALA A 140 -2.42 10.02 -10.84
C ALA A 140 -2.71 8.57 -11.24
N LEU A 141 -3.26 7.82 -10.30
CA LEU A 141 -3.74 6.45 -10.50
C LEU A 141 -5.23 6.41 -10.14
N TRP A 142 -6.00 5.73 -10.96
CA TRP A 142 -7.42 5.48 -10.70
C TRP A 142 -7.86 4.17 -11.33
N GLY A 143 -9.06 3.72 -10.97
CA GLY A 143 -9.66 2.50 -11.49
C GLY A 143 -10.07 1.53 -10.40
N GLU A 144 -10.64 0.41 -10.81
CA GLU A 144 -11.31 -0.55 -9.94
C GLU A 144 -10.39 -1.06 -8.81
N ALA A 145 -9.15 -1.44 -9.13
CA ALA A 145 -8.22 -1.95 -8.12
C ALA A 145 -7.79 -0.87 -7.11
N VAL A 146 -7.69 0.40 -7.54
CA VAL A 146 -7.38 1.52 -6.63
C VAL A 146 -8.53 1.76 -5.66
N ASP A 147 -9.76 1.79 -6.19
CA ASP A 147 -10.96 2.04 -5.39
C ASP A 147 -11.23 0.89 -4.40
N LEU A 148 -11.10 -0.37 -4.84
CA LEU A 148 -11.35 -1.52 -3.99
C LEU A 148 -10.26 -1.69 -2.92
N ALA A 149 -8.99 -1.49 -3.24
CA ALA A 149 -7.90 -1.50 -2.25
C ALA A 149 -8.14 -0.46 -1.14
N HIS A 150 -8.58 0.75 -1.51
CA HIS A 150 -8.95 1.78 -0.55
C HIS A 150 -10.16 1.36 0.32
N ARG A 151 -11.22 0.79 -0.28
CA ARG A 151 -12.39 0.31 0.47
C ARG A 151 -12.05 -0.85 1.41
N VAL A 152 -11.23 -1.80 0.97
CA VAL A 152 -10.73 -2.90 1.80
C VAL A 152 -9.95 -2.37 2.99
N HIS A 153 -9.08 -1.37 2.77
CA HIS A 153 -8.37 -0.67 3.83
C HIS A 153 -9.32 0.04 4.80
N ALA A 154 -10.37 0.70 4.29
CA ALA A 154 -11.32 1.46 5.08
C ALA A 154 -12.36 0.60 5.81
N ALA A 155 -12.57 -0.65 5.38
CA ALA A 155 -13.60 -1.56 5.92
C ALA A 155 -13.38 -1.93 7.39
N THR A 156 -12.16 -1.82 7.88
CA THR A 156 -11.82 -2.14 9.27
C THR A 156 -11.06 -1.01 9.93
N LYS A 157 -11.25 -0.84 11.23
CA LYS A 157 -10.47 0.08 12.06
C LYS A 157 -9.28 -0.60 12.74
N SER A 158 -9.23 -1.93 12.70
CA SER A 158 -8.17 -2.71 13.35
C SER A 158 -6.91 -2.79 12.50
N ALA A 159 -5.79 -2.95 13.16
CA ALA A 159 -4.52 -3.28 12.52
C ALA A 159 -4.60 -4.65 11.83
N GLY A 160 -3.84 -4.81 10.76
CA GLY A 160 -3.76 -6.06 10.01
C GLY A 160 -3.59 -5.83 8.52
N ILE A 161 -3.44 -6.94 7.79
CA ILE A 161 -3.32 -6.96 6.34
C ILE A 161 -4.62 -7.59 5.80
N PHE A 162 -5.36 -6.83 5.02
CA PHE A 162 -6.64 -7.20 4.48
C PHE A 162 -6.58 -7.20 2.96
N VAL A 163 -7.23 -8.17 2.34
CA VAL A 163 -7.20 -8.34 0.88
C VAL A 163 -8.59 -8.59 0.34
N SER A 164 -8.81 -8.27 -0.93
CA SER A 164 -10.01 -8.62 -1.70
C SER A 164 -10.05 -10.11 -2.05
N ASP A 165 -11.20 -10.59 -2.54
CA ASP A 165 -11.34 -11.94 -3.09
C ASP A 165 -10.32 -12.21 -4.20
N ARG A 166 -10.09 -11.25 -5.09
CA ARG A 166 -9.15 -11.43 -6.21
C ARG A 166 -7.72 -11.70 -5.75
N VAL A 167 -7.27 -10.97 -4.74
CA VAL A 167 -5.93 -11.20 -4.16
C VAL A 167 -5.90 -12.50 -3.38
N HIS A 168 -6.94 -12.78 -2.57
CA HIS A 168 -7.05 -14.04 -1.84
C HIS A 168 -6.92 -15.24 -2.79
N ASP A 169 -7.71 -15.29 -3.85
CA ASP A 169 -7.74 -16.41 -4.79
C ASP A 169 -6.41 -16.58 -5.55
N ALA A 170 -5.70 -15.48 -5.82
CA ALA A 170 -4.39 -15.52 -6.46
C ALA A 170 -3.28 -16.12 -5.58
N VAL A 171 -3.43 -16.10 -4.25
CA VAL A 171 -2.36 -16.48 -3.30
C VAL A 171 -2.81 -17.44 -2.20
N VAL A 172 -4.05 -17.95 -2.25
CA VAL A 172 -4.65 -18.83 -1.21
C VAL A 172 -3.84 -20.07 -0.90
N GLY A 173 -3.11 -20.60 -1.87
CA GLY A 173 -2.22 -21.76 -1.67
C GLY A 173 -0.85 -21.40 -1.05
N ILE A 174 -0.55 -20.12 -0.88
CA ILE A 174 0.74 -19.62 -0.41
C ILE A 174 0.63 -19.03 1.00
N TYR A 175 -0.48 -18.36 1.28
CA TYR A 175 -0.71 -17.64 2.53
C TYR A 175 -2.03 -18.07 3.20
N PRO A 176 -2.07 -18.16 4.53
CA PRO A 176 -3.30 -18.44 5.27
C PRO A 176 -4.13 -17.17 5.45
N PHE A 177 -5.44 -17.28 5.31
CA PHE A 177 -6.38 -16.18 5.49
C PHE A 177 -7.60 -16.60 6.29
N THR A 178 -8.18 -15.62 7.01
CA THR A 178 -9.47 -15.74 7.69
C THR A 178 -10.44 -14.70 7.13
N ALA A 179 -11.72 -15.07 6.97
CA ALA A 179 -12.74 -14.13 6.51
C ALA A 179 -12.87 -12.93 7.49
N ALA A 180 -12.90 -11.73 6.95
CA ALA A 180 -12.89 -10.49 7.74
C ALA A 180 -14.10 -9.57 7.47
N GLY A 181 -15.08 -10.04 6.72
CA GLY A 181 -16.30 -9.29 6.39
C GLY A 181 -16.46 -9.02 4.90
N THR A 182 -17.18 -7.97 4.58
CA THR A 182 -17.48 -7.56 3.20
C THR A 182 -17.39 -6.05 3.03
N VAL A 183 -17.12 -5.61 1.81
CA VAL A 183 -17.27 -4.22 1.36
C VAL A 183 -18.24 -4.16 0.20
N SER A 184 -19.07 -3.13 0.15
CA SER A 184 -20.10 -2.97 -0.88
C SER A 184 -19.97 -1.61 -1.57
N ASP A 185 -20.33 -1.58 -2.85
CA ASP A 185 -20.52 -0.37 -3.64
C ASP A 185 -21.65 -0.55 -4.65
N ALA A 186 -21.75 0.38 -5.61
CA ALA A 186 -22.74 0.31 -6.69
C ALA A 186 -22.54 -0.89 -7.65
N ALA A 187 -21.32 -1.45 -7.70
CA ALA A 187 -21.00 -2.60 -8.55
C ALA A 187 -21.28 -3.95 -7.87
N GLY A 188 -21.41 -3.99 -6.54
CA GLY A 188 -21.71 -5.22 -5.81
C GLY A 188 -21.09 -5.29 -4.40
N THR A 189 -21.03 -6.51 -3.89
CA THR A 189 -20.44 -6.83 -2.58
C THR A 189 -19.26 -7.77 -2.77
N GLU A 190 -18.11 -7.37 -2.24
CA GLU A 190 -16.87 -8.11 -2.25
C GLU A 190 -16.51 -8.60 -0.85
N ARG A 191 -16.01 -9.83 -0.73
CA ARG A 191 -15.50 -10.36 0.53
C ARG A 191 -14.14 -9.77 0.84
N VAL A 192 -13.88 -9.61 2.12
CA VAL A 192 -12.58 -9.17 2.65
C VAL A 192 -11.98 -10.29 3.47
N TRP A 193 -10.71 -10.55 3.24
CA TRP A 193 -9.93 -11.57 3.92
C TRP A 193 -8.80 -10.91 4.72
N ARG A 194 -8.57 -11.42 5.91
CA ARG A 194 -7.44 -11.02 6.74
C ARG A 194 -6.33 -12.04 6.61
N LEU A 195 -5.11 -11.57 6.37
CA LEU A 195 -3.93 -12.42 6.41
C LEU A 195 -3.65 -12.86 7.85
N ASP A 196 -3.54 -14.17 8.08
CA ASP A 196 -3.15 -14.71 9.37
C ASP A 196 -1.62 -14.61 9.49
N VAL A 197 -1.18 -13.60 10.23
CA VAL A 197 0.23 -13.48 10.61
C VAL A 197 0.46 -14.47 11.75
N ALA A 198 1.28 -15.48 11.52
CA ALA A 198 1.65 -16.42 12.58
C ALA A 198 2.18 -15.62 13.78
N ASN A 199 1.44 -15.64 14.89
CA ASN A 199 1.92 -15.10 16.15
C ASN A 199 3.21 -15.83 16.49
N ARG A 200 4.35 -15.14 16.49
CA ARG A 200 5.50 -15.61 17.24
C ARG A 200 5.07 -15.57 18.69
N GLN A 201 4.62 -16.71 19.23
CA GLN A 201 4.62 -16.88 20.67
C GLN A 201 6.07 -16.68 21.14
N PRO A 202 6.31 -15.77 22.08
CA PRO A 202 7.62 -15.74 22.75
C PRO A 202 7.81 -17.07 23.46
N ALA A 203 8.94 -17.69 23.21
CA ALA A 203 9.40 -18.88 23.95
C ALA A 203 9.84 -18.46 25.36
#